data_3ff6c1ea8e6c4365c861a1dc49b7a429
#
_entry.id   3ff6c1ea8e6c4365c861a1dc49b7a429
#
_cell.length_a   1.000
_cell.length_b   1.000
_cell.length_c   1.000
_cell.angle_alpha   90.00
_cell.angle_beta   90.00
_cell.angle_gamma   90.00
#
_symmetry.space_group_name_H-M   'P 1'
#
loop_
_entity.id
_entity.type
_entity.pdbx_description
1 polymer ?
#
loop_
_entity_poly.entity_id
_entity_poly.type
_entity_poly.pdbx_seq_one_letter_code
_entity_poly.pdbx_strand_id
1 'polypeptide(L)'
;FKPSYGRNSRYGVMAMASSLDCPGYFTRTVRDAGLLYETTAGNDPRDATSLTAEVHIDPAIWDRQDLRWIRVGIPREYFIEGIDPAVRRTIDTAIAKIRDSWAEIIDITLPHTEHGVSVYYTICPAEVASNLARYDGIRYGAIAGNGWDIVQNRSTALGDEVQRRSLIGSFVLSSGFYDAYYRKATAVRELIRQDFVSAFDQVDVILTPTAPTVAWKIGEKWVDPL
;
A
#
# COMPACT_ATOMS: atom_id res chain seq x y z
N PHE A 1 -3.09 0.77 -10.45
CA PHE A 1 -3.66 1.88 -9.68
C PHE A 1 -4.13 1.40 -8.31
N LYS A 2 -3.73 2.08 -7.25
CA LYS A 2 -4.20 1.86 -5.87
C LYS A 2 -4.99 3.10 -5.42
N PRO A 3 -6.32 3.00 -5.25
CA PRO A 3 -7.12 4.12 -4.75
C PRO A 3 -6.82 4.40 -3.26
N SER A 4 -7.35 5.50 -2.77
CA SER A 4 -7.34 5.77 -1.33
C SER A 4 -8.18 4.74 -0.58
N TYR A 5 -7.82 4.47 0.68
CA TYR A 5 -8.55 3.57 1.56
C TYR A 5 -10.04 3.96 1.64
N GLY A 6 -10.91 2.96 1.56
CA GLY A 6 -12.36 3.15 1.61
C GLY A 6 -13.01 3.64 0.30
N ARG A 7 -12.26 3.87 -0.77
CA ARG A 7 -12.85 4.23 -2.07
C ARG A 7 -13.50 3.05 -2.78
N ASN A 8 -12.92 1.86 -2.66
CA ASN A 8 -13.51 0.60 -3.11
C ASN A 8 -13.99 -0.20 -1.92
N SER A 9 -15.15 -0.85 -2.04
CA SER A 9 -15.67 -1.77 -1.03
C SER A 9 -14.73 -2.97 -0.86
N ARG A 10 -14.57 -3.40 0.38
CA ARG A 10 -13.87 -4.64 0.75
C ARG A 10 -14.83 -5.80 1.02
N TYR A 11 -16.12 -5.60 0.82
CA TYR A 11 -17.10 -6.67 1.00
C TYR A 11 -16.81 -7.83 0.06
N GLY A 12 -16.73 -9.04 0.60
CA GLY A 12 -16.34 -10.22 -0.15
C GLY A 12 -14.82 -10.46 -0.26
N VAL A 13 -13.99 -9.50 0.19
CA VAL A 13 -12.55 -9.67 0.27
C VAL A 13 -12.17 -10.29 1.61
N MET A 14 -11.28 -11.28 1.57
CA MET A 14 -10.71 -11.90 2.77
C MET A 14 -9.83 -10.88 3.48
N ALA A 15 -10.17 -10.51 4.71
CA ALA A 15 -9.42 -9.52 5.47
C ALA A 15 -8.03 -10.05 5.84
N MET A 16 -6.99 -9.33 5.45
CA MET A 16 -5.61 -9.59 5.81
C MET A 16 -5.11 -8.57 6.84
N ALA A 17 -5.11 -7.30 6.49
CA ALA A 17 -4.71 -6.20 7.37
C ALA A 17 -5.74 -5.09 7.30
N SER A 18 -6.65 -5.03 8.27
CA SER A 18 -7.88 -4.24 8.21
C SER A 18 -7.67 -2.74 7.97
N SER A 19 -6.55 -2.17 8.46
CA SER A 19 -6.22 -0.76 8.25
C SER A 19 -5.44 -0.48 6.96
N LEU A 20 -5.07 -1.53 6.20
CA LEU A 20 -4.22 -1.44 5.01
C LEU A 20 -4.89 -2.02 3.75
N ASP A 21 -5.82 -2.98 3.91
CA ASP A 21 -6.48 -3.64 2.79
C ASP A 21 -7.18 -2.60 1.89
N CYS A 22 -6.79 -2.58 0.63
CA CYS A 22 -7.29 -1.62 -0.35
C CYS A 22 -7.33 -2.26 -1.74
N PRO A 23 -8.51 -2.69 -2.23
CA PRO A 23 -8.65 -3.22 -3.59
C PRO A 23 -8.26 -2.18 -4.64
N GLY A 24 -7.44 -2.59 -5.60
CA GLY A 24 -6.94 -1.75 -6.69
C GLY A 24 -6.95 -2.50 -8.02
N TYR A 25 -6.31 -1.94 -9.05
CA TYR A 25 -6.40 -2.45 -10.42
C TYR A 25 -5.02 -2.59 -11.06
N PHE A 26 -4.87 -3.65 -11.86
CA PHE A 26 -3.81 -3.78 -12.84
C PHE A 26 -4.42 -3.67 -14.23
N THR A 27 -4.02 -2.66 -15.00
CA THR A 27 -4.55 -2.35 -16.32
C THR A 27 -3.43 -2.07 -17.30
N ARG A 28 -3.74 -2.09 -18.59
CA ARG A 28 -2.75 -1.78 -19.63
C ARG A 28 -2.58 -0.27 -19.83
N THR A 29 -3.62 0.51 -19.57
CA THR A 29 -3.58 1.97 -19.72
C THR A 29 -4.12 2.68 -18.48
N VAL A 30 -3.74 3.94 -18.29
CA VAL A 30 -4.28 4.79 -17.23
C VAL A 30 -5.78 5.02 -17.43
N ARG A 31 -6.23 5.12 -18.68
CA ARG A 31 -7.66 5.28 -19.02
C ARG A 31 -8.48 4.09 -18.54
N ASP A 32 -8.00 2.86 -18.75
CA ASP A 32 -8.68 1.65 -18.28
C ASP A 32 -8.75 1.63 -16.73
N ALA A 33 -7.68 2.08 -16.05
CA ALA A 33 -7.70 2.20 -14.60
C ALA A 33 -8.75 3.21 -14.12
N GLY A 34 -8.89 4.33 -14.83
CA GLY A 34 -9.92 5.33 -14.56
C GLY A 34 -11.34 4.79 -14.75
N LEU A 35 -11.60 4.09 -15.84
CA LEU A 35 -12.90 3.46 -16.12
C LEU A 35 -13.27 2.43 -15.05
N LEU A 36 -12.34 1.57 -14.64
CA LEU A 36 -12.57 0.60 -13.57
C LEU A 36 -12.84 1.32 -12.25
N TYR A 37 -12.06 2.35 -11.93
CA TYR A 37 -12.23 3.10 -10.71
C TYR A 37 -13.59 3.80 -10.65
N GLU A 38 -14.01 4.48 -11.70
CA GLU A 38 -15.32 5.14 -11.78
C GLU A 38 -16.48 4.15 -11.64
N THR A 39 -16.30 2.93 -12.16
CA THR A 39 -17.32 1.88 -12.11
C THR A 39 -17.44 1.22 -10.73
N THR A 40 -16.33 1.07 -9.99
CA THR A 40 -16.28 0.24 -8.77
C THR A 40 -16.15 1.03 -7.49
N ALA A 41 -15.71 2.29 -7.55
CA ALA A 41 -15.59 3.14 -6.36
C ALA A 41 -16.96 3.68 -5.94
N GLY A 42 -17.14 3.81 -4.64
CA GLY A 42 -18.37 4.37 -4.07
C GLY A 42 -18.74 3.74 -2.73
N ASN A 43 -19.88 4.14 -2.22
CA ASN A 43 -20.38 3.62 -0.95
C ASN A 43 -20.99 2.23 -1.10
N ASP A 44 -20.58 1.31 -0.28
CA ASP A 44 -21.22 0.00 -0.09
C ASP A 44 -21.71 -0.11 1.36
N PRO A 45 -23.01 -0.20 1.63
CA PRO A 45 -23.56 -0.32 2.98
C PRO A 45 -23.12 -1.60 3.70
N ARG A 46 -22.56 -2.58 2.98
CA ARG A 46 -22.02 -3.82 3.55
C ARG A 46 -20.55 -3.69 4.00
N ASP A 47 -19.89 -2.58 3.65
CA ASP A 47 -18.54 -2.25 4.12
C ASP A 47 -18.57 -0.90 4.87
N ALA A 48 -18.57 -0.97 6.20
CA ALA A 48 -18.60 0.22 7.06
C ALA A 48 -17.40 1.18 6.87
N THR A 49 -16.36 0.77 6.15
CA THR A 49 -15.19 1.59 5.85
C THR A 49 -15.28 2.27 4.49
N SER A 50 -16.28 1.96 3.67
CA SER A 50 -16.46 2.60 2.38
C SER A 50 -16.91 4.06 2.53
N LEU A 51 -16.36 4.94 1.69
CA LEU A 51 -16.63 6.38 1.72
C LEU A 51 -17.87 6.71 0.86
N THR A 52 -18.63 7.70 1.31
CA THR A 52 -19.84 8.17 0.61
C THR A 52 -19.54 9.11 -0.55
N ALA A 53 -18.30 9.60 -0.67
CA ALA A 53 -17.92 10.53 -1.72
C ALA A 53 -18.04 9.90 -3.11
N GLU A 54 -18.78 10.53 -3.99
CA GLU A 54 -18.92 10.14 -5.39
C GLU A 54 -17.59 10.23 -6.13
N VAL A 55 -17.45 9.41 -7.16
CA VAL A 55 -16.33 9.44 -8.10
C VAL A 55 -16.87 9.83 -9.45
N HIS A 56 -16.33 10.90 -9.99
CA HIS A 56 -16.55 11.31 -11.38
C HIS A 56 -15.21 11.72 -11.98
N ILE A 57 -14.89 11.15 -13.13
CA ILE A 57 -13.69 11.50 -13.90
C ILE A 57 -14.16 12.31 -15.11
N ASP A 58 -13.78 13.58 -15.15
CA ASP A 58 -14.04 14.41 -16.31
C ASP A 58 -13.38 13.80 -17.55
N PRO A 59 -14.14 13.38 -18.58
CA PRO A 59 -13.57 12.81 -19.80
C PRO A 59 -12.53 13.71 -20.49
N ALA A 60 -12.60 15.01 -20.32
CA ALA A 60 -11.65 15.96 -20.90
C ALA A 60 -10.22 15.78 -20.36
N ILE A 61 -10.04 15.12 -19.19
CA ILE A 61 -8.71 14.85 -18.63
C ILE A 61 -7.87 13.93 -19.52
N TRP A 62 -8.52 13.04 -20.30
CA TRP A 62 -7.82 12.04 -21.11
C TRP A 62 -7.07 12.63 -22.32
N ASP A 63 -7.52 13.79 -22.79
CA ASP A 63 -6.95 14.47 -23.96
C ASP A 63 -6.10 15.67 -23.53
N ARG A 64 -5.99 15.94 -22.23
CA ARG A 64 -5.24 17.07 -21.69
C ARG A 64 -3.74 16.83 -21.82
N GLN A 65 -3.05 17.73 -22.53
CA GLN A 65 -1.60 17.71 -22.69
C GLN A 65 -0.89 18.83 -21.92
N ASP A 66 -1.64 19.81 -21.46
CA ASP A 66 -1.15 20.96 -20.74
C ASP A 66 -1.32 20.76 -19.23
N LEU A 67 -0.21 20.80 -18.53
CA LEU A 67 -0.15 20.64 -17.08
C LEU A 67 0.06 21.97 -16.34
N ARG A 68 -0.15 23.11 -17.01
CA ARG A 68 -0.16 24.41 -16.33
C ARG A 68 -1.08 24.35 -15.11
N TRP A 69 -0.66 24.94 -14.01
CA TRP A 69 -1.37 24.95 -12.73
C TRP A 69 -1.30 23.62 -11.94
N ILE A 70 -0.55 22.63 -12.41
CA ILE A 70 -0.28 21.42 -11.64
C ILE A 70 1.09 21.58 -10.98
N ARG A 71 1.11 21.54 -9.66
CA ARG A 71 2.32 21.55 -8.84
C ARG A 71 2.72 20.10 -8.54
N VAL A 72 3.91 19.70 -8.97
CA VAL A 72 4.42 18.35 -8.82
C VAL A 72 5.54 18.33 -7.80
N GLY A 73 5.33 17.69 -6.67
CA GLY A 73 6.30 17.53 -5.61
C GLY A 73 7.28 16.38 -5.88
N ILE A 74 8.57 16.65 -5.70
CA ILE A 74 9.64 15.65 -5.79
C ILE A 74 10.24 15.48 -4.39
N PRO A 75 9.90 14.41 -3.63
CA PRO A 75 10.45 14.19 -2.31
C PRO A 75 11.88 13.64 -2.41
N ARG A 76 12.84 14.32 -1.83
CA ARG A 76 14.25 13.93 -1.87
C ARG A 76 14.52 12.57 -1.24
N GLU A 77 13.75 12.19 -0.24
CA GLU A 77 13.88 10.93 0.51
C GLU A 77 13.58 9.68 -0.32
N TYR A 78 12.93 9.84 -1.48
CA TYR A 78 12.66 8.73 -2.42
C TYR A 78 13.75 8.56 -3.48
N PHE A 79 14.73 9.45 -3.53
CA PHE A 79 15.85 9.40 -4.49
C PHE A 79 17.15 8.99 -3.79
N ILE A 80 17.09 7.84 -3.11
CA ILE A 80 18.17 7.26 -2.30
C ILE A 80 19.37 6.80 -3.15
N GLU A 81 20.52 6.63 -2.50
CA GLU A 81 21.63 5.90 -3.08
C GLU A 81 21.25 4.43 -3.31
N GLY A 82 21.71 3.86 -4.45
CA GLY A 82 21.39 2.47 -4.80
C GLY A 82 20.16 2.27 -5.69
N ILE A 83 19.48 3.34 -6.11
CA ILE A 83 18.50 3.22 -7.18
C ILE A 83 19.18 2.77 -8.46
N ASP A 84 18.59 1.74 -9.12
CA ASP A 84 19.08 1.27 -10.42
C ASP A 84 19.20 2.44 -11.41
N PRO A 85 20.35 2.60 -12.08
CA PRO A 85 20.56 3.70 -13.02
C PRO A 85 19.52 3.77 -14.14
N ALA A 86 18.92 2.65 -14.56
CA ALA A 86 17.85 2.66 -15.56
C ALA A 86 16.55 3.24 -14.99
N VAL A 87 16.22 2.89 -13.75
CA VAL A 87 15.07 3.49 -13.03
C VAL A 87 15.30 4.99 -12.87
N ARG A 88 16.48 5.40 -12.41
CA ARG A 88 16.82 6.82 -12.23
C ARG A 88 16.67 7.60 -13.53
N ARG A 89 17.26 7.13 -14.63
CA ARG A 89 17.11 7.79 -15.95
C ARG A 89 15.67 7.89 -16.39
N THR A 90 14.86 6.85 -16.15
CA THR A 90 13.44 6.85 -16.54
C THR A 90 12.66 7.92 -15.79
N ILE A 91 12.88 8.04 -14.48
CA ILE A 91 12.22 9.07 -13.67
C ILE A 91 12.70 10.47 -14.05
N ASP A 92 13.99 10.68 -14.24
CA ASP A 92 14.54 11.98 -14.66
C ASP A 92 13.95 12.41 -16.02
N THR A 93 13.77 11.45 -16.94
CA THR A 93 13.09 11.68 -18.24
C THR A 93 11.61 12.05 -18.04
N ALA A 94 10.92 11.38 -17.12
CA ALA A 94 9.52 11.69 -16.81
C ALA A 94 9.38 13.10 -16.20
N ILE A 95 10.26 13.48 -15.28
CA ILE A 95 10.29 14.82 -14.68
C ILE A 95 10.53 15.90 -15.76
N ALA A 96 11.47 15.65 -16.68
CA ALA A 96 11.72 16.57 -17.79
C ALA A 96 10.47 16.75 -18.68
N LYS A 97 9.81 15.66 -19.07
CA LYS A 97 8.57 15.72 -19.87
C LYS A 97 7.44 16.46 -19.17
N ILE A 98 7.29 16.25 -17.86
CA ILE A 98 6.27 16.94 -17.05
C ILE A 98 6.55 18.45 -17.02
N ARG A 99 7.81 18.83 -16.83
CA ARG A 99 8.25 20.24 -16.89
C ARG A 99 8.00 20.86 -18.28
N ASP A 100 8.30 20.13 -19.34
CA ASP A 100 8.06 20.58 -20.72
C ASP A 100 6.56 20.73 -21.01
N SER A 101 5.70 20.03 -20.27
CA SER A 101 4.24 20.18 -20.29
C SER A 101 3.73 21.31 -19.39
N TRP A 102 4.60 22.20 -18.94
CA TRP A 102 4.31 23.41 -18.15
C TRP A 102 3.89 23.18 -16.71
N ALA A 103 4.09 21.99 -16.13
CA ALA A 103 3.90 21.78 -14.70
C ALA A 103 4.99 22.50 -13.88
N GLU A 104 4.62 22.96 -12.70
CA GLU A 104 5.56 23.48 -11.72
C GLU A 104 6.18 22.30 -10.94
N ILE A 105 7.50 22.20 -10.94
CA ILE A 105 8.24 21.18 -10.18
C ILE A 105 8.75 21.79 -8.89
N ILE A 106 8.37 21.22 -7.75
CA ILE A 106 8.69 21.71 -6.41
C ILE A 106 9.42 20.60 -5.64
N ASP A 107 10.58 20.90 -5.10
CA ASP A 107 11.30 20.02 -4.19
C ASP A 107 10.58 20.03 -2.83
N ILE A 108 10.21 18.84 -2.35
CA ILE A 108 9.55 18.65 -1.06
C ILE A 108 10.33 17.67 -0.18
N THR A 109 9.97 17.61 1.08
CA THR A 109 10.55 16.67 2.05
C THR A 109 9.46 15.87 2.76
N LEU A 110 9.74 14.57 2.98
CA LEU A 110 8.89 13.63 3.73
C LEU A 110 9.76 12.93 4.79
N PRO A 111 10.19 13.64 5.84
CA PRO A 111 11.28 13.20 6.72
C PRO A 111 11.03 11.90 7.46
N HIS A 112 9.78 11.53 7.72
CA HIS A 112 9.46 10.28 8.45
C HIS A 112 9.30 9.07 7.51
N THR A 113 9.39 9.24 6.19
CA THR A 113 9.23 8.15 5.20
C THR A 113 10.25 7.03 5.40
N GLU A 114 11.45 7.31 5.86
CA GLU A 114 12.48 6.29 6.15
C GLU A 114 12.00 5.23 7.15
N HIS A 115 11.05 5.55 8.00
CA HIS A 115 10.45 4.61 8.97
C HIS A 115 9.32 3.75 8.39
N GLY A 116 8.90 4.01 7.14
CA GLY A 116 7.72 3.39 6.53
C GLY A 116 7.77 1.87 6.52
N VAL A 117 8.91 1.29 6.15
CA VAL A 117 9.12 -0.17 6.12
C VAL A 117 9.00 -0.79 7.51
N SER A 118 9.66 -0.20 8.52
CA SER A 118 9.62 -0.69 9.91
C SER A 118 8.21 -0.59 10.51
N VAL A 119 7.50 0.49 10.21
CA VAL A 119 6.09 0.70 10.61
C VAL A 119 5.20 -0.36 9.97
N TYR A 120 5.35 -0.60 8.67
CA TYR A 120 4.61 -1.62 7.95
C TYR A 120 4.84 -3.02 8.53
N TYR A 121 6.10 -3.43 8.73
CA TYR A 121 6.43 -4.75 9.29
C TYR A 121 6.04 -4.93 10.75
N THR A 122 5.64 -3.87 11.43
CA THR A 122 5.08 -3.94 12.78
C THR A 122 3.55 -4.03 12.73
N ILE A 123 2.88 -3.12 12.01
CA ILE A 123 1.42 -3.02 11.99
C ILE A 123 0.80 -4.15 11.16
N CYS A 124 1.31 -4.41 9.96
CA CYS A 124 0.73 -5.40 9.07
C CYS A 124 0.74 -6.81 9.68
N PRO A 125 1.85 -7.36 10.21
CA PRO A 125 1.83 -8.66 10.88
C PRO A 125 0.90 -8.71 12.08
N ALA A 126 0.79 -7.63 12.87
CA ALA A 126 -0.13 -7.57 14.02
C ALA A 126 -1.59 -7.73 13.57
N GLU A 127 -1.99 -7.03 12.53
CA GLU A 127 -3.35 -7.14 11.97
C GLU A 127 -3.57 -8.49 11.27
N VAL A 128 -2.56 -9.02 10.57
CA VAL A 128 -2.57 -10.37 9.97
C VAL A 128 -2.80 -11.43 11.03
N ALA A 129 -2.07 -11.40 12.15
CA ALA A 129 -2.24 -12.34 13.25
C ALA A 129 -3.67 -12.34 13.79
N SER A 130 -4.26 -11.16 13.96
CA SER A 130 -5.63 -10.99 14.42
C SER A 130 -6.66 -11.49 13.39
N ASN A 131 -6.54 -11.05 12.13
CA ASN A 131 -7.51 -11.38 11.10
C ASN A 131 -7.47 -12.86 10.70
N LEU A 132 -6.29 -13.44 10.55
CA LEU A 132 -6.14 -14.84 10.14
C LEU A 132 -6.34 -15.85 11.29
N ALA A 133 -6.51 -15.38 12.53
CA ALA A 133 -6.88 -16.24 13.65
C ALA A 133 -8.22 -16.99 13.41
N ARG A 134 -9.11 -16.43 12.59
CA ARG A 134 -10.39 -17.06 12.24
C ARG A 134 -10.27 -18.30 11.37
N TYR A 135 -9.15 -18.48 10.66
CA TYR A 135 -8.90 -19.64 9.82
C TYR A 135 -8.24 -20.75 10.64
N ASP A 136 -9.07 -21.42 11.43
CA ASP A 136 -8.69 -22.46 12.38
C ASP A 136 -8.78 -23.87 11.80
N GLY A 137 -9.39 -24.02 10.59
CA GLY A 137 -9.67 -25.30 9.97
C GLY A 137 -10.86 -26.06 10.60
N ILE A 138 -11.64 -25.38 11.47
CA ILE A 138 -12.88 -25.94 12.05
C ILE A 138 -14.09 -25.23 11.46
N ARG A 139 -14.13 -23.89 11.60
CA ARG A 139 -15.20 -23.05 11.05
C ARG A 139 -14.84 -22.55 9.66
N TYR A 140 -13.59 -22.15 9.49
CA TYR A 140 -13.08 -21.56 8.25
C TYR A 140 -11.68 -22.08 7.95
N GLY A 141 -11.36 -22.15 6.65
CA GLY A 141 -10.06 -22.60 6.17
C GLY A 141 -10.04 -24.10 5.86
N ALA A 142 -8.86 -24.60 5.51
CA ALA A 142 -8.66 -26.00 5.19
C ALA A 142 -8.53 -26.85 6.45
N ILE A 143 -9.10 -28.05 6.40
CA ILE A 143 -8.97 -29.07 7.44
C ILE A 143 -7.78 -29.97 7.10
N ALA A 144 -6.91 -30.22 8.06
CA ALA A 144 -5.83 -31.20 7.98
C ALA A 144 -6.00 -32.29 9.03
N GLY A 145 -5.54 -33.49 8.71
CA GLY A 145 -5.62 -34.64 9.63
C GLY A 145 -7.06 -34.98 10.07
N ASN A 146 -7.27 -35.05 11.39
CA ASN A 146 -8.58 -35.43 11.97
C ASN A 146 -9.59 -34.26 12.08
N GLY A 147 -9.20 -33.07 11.64
CA GLY A 147 -10.05 -31.88 11.57
C GLY A 147 -10.23 -31.07 12.85
N TRP A 148 -9.85 -31.62 14.01
CA TRP A 148 -10.05 -30.93 15.31
C TRP A 148 -8.78 -30.34 15.91
N ASP A 149 -7.62 -30.62 15.33
CA ASP A 149 -6.34 -30.06 15.77
C ASP A 149 -6.07 -28.73 15.04
N ILE A 150 -6.35 -27.62 15.71
CA ILE A 150 -6.14 -26.26 15.19
C ILE A 150 -4.65 -26.02 14.85
N VAL A 151 -3.73 -26.54 15.66
CA VAL A 151 -2.30 -26.38 15.42
C VAL A 151 -1.88 -27.07 14.14
N GLN A 152 -2.31 -28.32 13.96
CA GLN A 152 -2.07 -29.10 12.75
C GLN A 152 -2.71 -28.46 11.53
N ASN A 153 -3.99 -28.06 11.63
CA ASN A 153 -4.70 -27.38 10.54
C ASN A 153 -3.94 -26.14 10.05
N ARG A 154 -3.58 -25.26 10.98
CA ARG A 154 -2.90 -24.00 10.64
C ARG A 154 -1.48 -24.21 10.14
N SER A 155 -0.71 -25.07 10.76
CA SER A 155 0.68 -25.34 10.34
C SER A 155 0.77 -26.04 8.98
N THR A 156 -0.25 -26.78 8.58
CA THR A 156 -0.29 -27.48 7.29
C THR A 156 -0.89 -26.63 6.18
N ALA A 157 -1.95 -25.89 6.48
CA ALA A 157 -2.73 -25.18 5.46
C ALA A 157 -2.27 -23.73 5.21
N LEU A 158 -1.60 -23.11 6.18
CA LEU A 158 -1.03 -21.76 6.00
C LEU A 158 0.38 -21.87 5.43
N GLY A 159 0.66 -21.12 4.36
CA GLY A 159 2.02 -21.05 3.79
C GLY A 159 3.00 -20.36 4.75
N ASP A 160 4.30 -20.61 4.54
CA ASP A 160 5.39 -20.19 5.42
C ASP A 160 5.38 -18.69 5.75
N GLU A 161 5.13 -17.84 4.78
CA GLU A 161 5.08 -16.39 4.98
C GLU A 161 3.89 -15.98 5.85
N VAL A 162 2.75 -16.62 5.70
CA VAL A 162 1.56 -16.38 6.54
C VAL A 162 1.82 -16.81 7.97
N GLN A 163 2.47 -17.96 8.17
CA GLN A 163 2.88 -18.44 9.50
C GLN A 163 3.87 -17.45 10.14
N ARG A 164 4.90 -17.02 9.40
CA ARG A 164 5.89 -16.04 9.86
C ARG A 164 5.22 -14.74 10.32
N ARG A 165 4.35 -14.16 9.49
CA ARG A 165 3.61 -12.92 9.85
C ARG A 165 2.70 -13.12 11.05
N SER A 166 2.03 -14.26 11.15
CA SER A 166 1.19 -14.58 12.31
C SER A 166 1.99 -14.68 13.61
N LEU A 167 3.19 -15.27 13.56
CA LEU A 167 4.09 -15.36 14.72
C LEU A 167 4.60 -13.98 15.13
N ILE A 168 5.12 -13.20 14.19
CA ILE A 168 5.61 -11.83 14.43
C ILE A 168 4.47 -10.98 15.01
N GLY A 169 3.29 -11.04 14.40
CA GLY A 169 2.14 -10.26 14.85
C GLY A 169 1.68 -10.64 16.25
N SER A 170 1.64 -11.93 16.57
CA SER A 170 1.32 -12.41 17.94
C SER A 170 2.33 -11.92 18.96
N PHE A 171 3.61 -11.90 18.62
CA PHE A 171 4.66 -11.35 19.46
C PHE A 171 4.45 -9.84 19.70
N VAL A 172 4.26 -9.07 18.64
CA VAL A 172 4.03 -7.61 18.69
C VAL A 172 2.81 -7.25 19.52
N LEU A 173 1.75 -8.07 19.49
CA LEU A 173 0.52 -7.84 20.24
C LEU A 173 0.55 -8.41 21.67
N SER A 174 1.59 -9.14 22.06
CA SER A 174 1.67 -9.76 23.37
C SER A 174 1.90 -8.73 24.49
N SER A 175 1.52 -9.11 25.70
CA SER A 175 1.71 -8.29 26.92
C SER A 175 3.18 -7.91 27.11
N GLY A 176 3.44 -6.64 27.35
CA GLY A 176 4.78 -6.07 27.49
C GLY A 176 5.42 -5.60 26.18
N PHE A 177 4.96 -6.06 25.01
CA PHE A 177 5.50 -5.64 23.71
C PHE A 177 4.55 -4.72 22.93
N TYR A 178 3.26 -4.76 23.20
CA TYR A 178 2.25 -3.94 22.52
C TYR A 178 2.60 -2.44 22.54
N ASP A 179 2.92 -1.88 23.70
CA ASP A 179 3.25 -0.46 23.82
C ASP A 179 4.60 -0.12 23.17
N ALA A 180 5.57 -1.01 23.30
CA ALA A 180 6.91 -0.82 22.75
C ALA A 180 6.95 -0.87 21.22
N TYR A 181 6.10 -1.68 20.59
CA TYR A 181 6.09 -1.89 19.14
C TYR A 181 4.84 -1.35 18.46
N TYR A 182 3.66 -1.93 18.73
CA TYR A 182 2.46 -1.60 17.97
C TYR A 182 2.03 -0.14 18.16
N ARG A 183 1.95 0.29 19.42
CA ARG A 183 1.56 1.67 19.75
C ARG A 183 2.57 2.68 19.22
N LYS A 184 3.86 2.38 19.33
CA LYS A 184 4.92 3.23 18.76
C LYS A 184 4.83 3.31 17.25
N ALA A 185 4.67 2.17 16.56
CA ALA A 185 4.51 2.13 15.10
C ALA A 185 3.28 2.92 14.63
N THR A 186 2.16 2.82 15.36
CA THR A 186 0.95 3.61 15.06
C THR A 186 1.19 5.11 15.22
N ALA A 187 1.94 5.54 16.24
CA ALA A 187 2.31 6.94 16.40
C ALA A 187 3.23 7.44 15.27
N VAL A 188 4.22 6.64 14.87
CA VAL A 188 5.10 6.99 13.74
C VAL A 188 4.33 7.01 12.41
N ARG A 189 3.37 6.09 12.20
CA ARG A 189 2.47 6.13 11.03
C ARG A 189 1.73 7.47 10.94
N GLU A 190 1.30 8.02 12.06
CA GLU A 190 0.65 9.33 12.10
C GLU A 190 1.61 10.45 11.70
N LEU A 191 2.88 10.42 12.11
CA LEU A 191 3.89 11.39 11.65
C LEU A 191 4.11 11.29 10.14
N ILE A 192 4.23 10.08 9.58
CA ILE A 192 4.31 9.87 8.13
C ILE A 192 3.08 10.47 7.44
N ARG A 193 1.87 10.24 7.97
CA ARG A 193 0.65 10.83 7.41
C ARG A 193 0.70 12.37 7.40
N GLN A 194 1.22 12.98 8.47
CA GLN A 194 1.34 14.43 8.57
C GLN A 194 2.33 15.00 7.57
N ASP A 195 3.43 14.30 7.27
CA ASP A 195 4.36 14.71 6.20
C ASP A 195 3.62 14.86 4.87
N PHE A 196 2.81 13.87 4.49
CA PHE A 196 2.03 13.94 3.26
C PHE A 196 0.97 15.04 3.28
N VAL A 197 0.28 15.26 4.40
CA VAL A 197 -0.68 16.36 4.54
C VAL A 197 0.02 17.70 4.31
N SER A 198 1.15 17.94 4.97
CA SER A 198 1.92 19.18 4.81
C SER A 198 2.48 19.34 3.40
N ALA A 199 2.86 18.24 2.75
CA ALA A 199 3.32 18.28 1.36
C ALA A 199 2.18 18.66 0.41
N PHE A 200 0.97 18.11 0.59
CA PHE A 200 -0.18 18.43 -0.25
C PHE A 200 -0.76 19.85 -0.05
N ASP A 201 -0.35 20.58 0.98
CA ASP A 201 -0.59 22.03 1.06
C ASP A 201 0.23 22.82 0.01
N GLN A 202 1.35 22.26 -0.42
CA GLN A 202 2.29 22.90 -1.34
C GLN A 202 2.15 22.38 -2.78
N VAL A 203 1.75 21.12 -2.97
CA VAL A 203 1.71 20.43 -4.26
C VAL A 203 0.39 19.72 -4.49
N ASP A 204 0.05 19.46 -5.76
CA ASP A 204 -1.19 18.78 -6.14
C ASP A 204 -0.98 17.29 -6.36
N VAL A 205 0.24 16.90 -6.74
CA VAL A 205 0.66 15.50 -6.93
C VAL A 205 2.11 15.33 -6.45
N ILE A 206 2.45 14.10 -6.07
CA ILE A 206 3.82 13.74 -5.70
C ILE A 206 4.31 12.68 -6.69
N LEU A 207 5.49 12.86 -7.24
CA LEU A 207 6.14 11.94 -8.16
C LEU A 207 7.34 11.27 -7.48
N THR A 208 7.34 9.92 -7.49
CA THR A 208 8.42 9.11 -6.94
C THR A 208 8.73 7.94 -7.86
N PRO A 209 9.93 7.34 -7.78
CA PRO A 209 10.14 5.98 -8.29
C PRO A 209 9.18 5.01 -7.61
N THR A 210 8.58 4.10 -8.38
CA THR A 210 7.67 3.07 -7.82
C THR A 210 8.45 2.01 -7.05
N ALA A 211 9.66 1.68 -7.52
CA ALA A 211 10.58 0.75 -6.90
C ALA A 211 12.02 1.18 -7.19
N PRO A 212 13.00 0.80 -6.36
CA PRO A 212 14.41 1.17 -6.59
C PRO A 212 15.05 0.34 -7.72
N THR A 213 14.45 -0.76 -8.12
CA THR A 213 15.00 -1.69 -9.14
C THR A 213 13.98 -1.95 -10.24
N VAL A 214 14.45 -2.47 -11.37
CA VAL A 214 13.58 -3.07 -12.40
C VAL A 214 13.00 -4.40 -11.91
N ALA A 215 12.00 -4.92 -12.62
CA ALA A 215 11.44 -6.25 -12.30
C ALA A 215 12.52 -7.33 -12.39
N TRP A 216 12.55 -8.21 -11.40
CA TRP A 216 13.43 -9.37 -11.34
C TRP A 216 12.75 -10.62 -11.88
N LYS A 217 13.54 -11.65 -12.16
CA LYS A 217 13.00 -12.95 -12.60
C LYS A 217 12.26 -13.66 -11.47
N ILE A 218 11.26 -14.46 -11.82
CA ILE A 218 10.56 -15.29 -10.84
C ILE A 218 11.55 -16.19 -10.13
N GLY A 219 11.57 -16.17 -8.81
CA GLY A 219 12.49 -16.95 -7.97
C GLY A 219 13.84 -16.29 -7.67
N GLU A 220 14.19 -15.19 -8.32
CA GLU A 220 15.49 -14.53 -8.13
C GLU A 220 15.69 -13.94 -6.73
N LYS A 221 14.64 -13.49 -6.07
CA LYS A 221 14.67 -12.83 -4.75
C LYS A 221 14.07 -13.66 -3.61
N TRP A 222 14.04 -14.99 -3.74
CA TRP A 222 13.47 -15.85 -2.70
C TRP A 222 14.30 -15.88 -1.40
N VAL A 223 15.62 -15.71 -1.51
CA VAL A 223 16.56 -15.79 -0.37
C VAL A 223 16.79 -14.40 0.23
N ASP A 224 16.78 -13.37 -0.59
CA ASP A 224 16.95 -11.98 -0.19
C ASP A 224 15.85 -11.12 -0.85
N PRO A 225 14.77 -10.82 -0.12
CA PRO A 225 13.64 -10.04 -0.64
C PRO A 225 13.93 -8.54 -0.74
N LEU A 226 15.06 -8.06 -0.22
CA LEU A 226 15.52 -6.69 -0.29
C LEU A 226 16.66 -6.55 -1.29
#